data_5096e6fcc0c35947622da6cef309bf3e
#
_entry.id   5096e6fcc0c35947622da6cef309bf3e
#
_cell.length_a   1.000
_cell.length_b   1.000
_cell.length_c   1.000
_cell.angle_alpha   90.00
_cell.angle_beta   90.00
_cell.angle_gamma   90.00
#
_symmetry.space_group_name_H-M   'P 1'
#
loop_
_entity.id
_entity.type
_entity.pdbx_description
1 polymer ?
#
loop_
_entity_poly.entity_id
_entity_poly.type
_entity_poly.pdbx_seq_one_letter_code
_entity_poly.pdbx_strand_id
1 'polypeptide(L)'
;MTEEINFILDSAKEAMVGSVAHLEKEFLNIRAGKASPQMLGGVFVDYYGSQTALSQVANINAPDARTLTVTPWEKNMLHPIEKAIMIANLGLNPMNNGDNIIINIPALTEERRRDLVKQAKSEAEDAKIGIRNHRKDANSDIKKEEKDGTAEDICKKAEEDVQKLTDNFIKKIDEILAVKEAEIMKV
;
A
#
# COMPACT_ATOMS: atom_id res chain seq x y z
N MET A 1 -3.83 36.18 -3.81
CA MET A 1 -4.36 35.09 -4.62
C MET A 1 -5.89 35.16 -4.46
N THR A 2 -6.62 34.92 -5.54
CA THR A 2 -8.09 34.87 -5.50
C THR A 2 -8.55 33.60 -4.78
N GLU A 3 -9.81 33.54 -4.32
CA GLU A 3 -10.37 32.34 -3.67
C GLU A 3 -10.36 31.13 -4.63
N GLU A 4 -10.64 31.37 -5.90
CA GLU A 4 -10.65 30.36 -6.98
C GLU A 4 -9.26 29.74 -7.19
N ILE A 5 -8.21 30.55 -7.25
CA ILE A 5 -6.84 30.05 -7.38
C ILE A 5 -6.41 29.24 -6.16
N ASN A 6 -6.77 29.69 -4.95
CA ASN A 6 -6.49 28.90 -3.75
C ASN A 6 -7.21 27.55 -3.77
N PHE A 7 -8.47 27.52 -4.21
CA PHE A 7 -9.23 26.29 -4.35
C PHE A 7 -8.58 25.32 -5.34
N ILE A 8 -8.07 25.81 -6.49
CA ILE A 8 -7.36 24.97 -7.49
C ILE A 8 -6.09 24.39 -6.87
N LEU A 9 -5.31 25.18 -6.13
CA LEU A 9 -4.08 24.73 -5.47
C LEU A 9 -4.36 23.67 -4.40
N ASP A 10 -5.38 23.90 -3.58
CA ASP A 10 -5.78 22.95 -2.52
C ASP A 10 -6.33 21.66 -3.11
N SER A 11 -7.16 21.73 -4.14
CA SER A 11 -7.69 20.57 -4.87
C SER A 11 -6.55 19.74 -5.50
N ALA A 12 -5.61 20.39 -6.17
CA ALA A 12 -4.44 19.73 -6.73
C ALA A 12 -3.59 19.04 -5.66
N LYS A 13 -3.37 19.71 -4.52
CA LYS A 13 -2.64 19.16 -3.39
C LYS A 13 -3.34 17.93 -2.80
N GLU A 14 -4.65 17.98 -2.61
CA GLU A 14 -5.45 16.87 -2.11
C GLU A 14 -5.39 15.65 -3.04
N ALA A 15 -5.53 15.87 -4.36
CA ALA A 15 -5.40 14.83 -5.37
C ALA A 15 -4.01 14.19 -5.37
N MET A 16 -2.94 14.99 -5.22
CA MET A 16 -1.56 14.49 -5.12
C MET A 16 -1.34 13.70 -3.83
N VAL A 17 -1.90 14.13 -2.70
CA VAL A 17 -1.89 13.37 -1.43
C VAL A 17 -2.59 12.02 -1.62
N GLY A 18 -3.74 12.01 -2.30
CA GLY A 18 -4.47 10.78 -2.62
C GLY A 18 -3.64 9.79 -3.44
N SER A 19 -2.89 10.28 -4.43
CA SER A 19 -1.99 9.45 -5.25
C SER A 19 -0.85 8.83 -4.43
N VAL A 20 -0.26 9.57 -3.50
CA VAL A 20 0.77 9.03 -2.59
C VAL A 20 0.17 8.01 -1.62
N ALA A 21 -1.00 8.29 -1.04
CA ALA A 21 -1.69 7.34 -0.15
C ALA A 21 -2.07 6.04 -0.86
N HIS A 22 -2.44 6.12 -2.16
CA HIS A 22 -2.68 4.94 -2.98
C HIS A 22 -1.39 4.12 -3.17
N LEU A 23 -0.28 4.76 -3.52
CA LEU A 23 1.02 4.10 -3.63
C LEU A 23 1.43 3.39 -2.32
N GLU A 24 1.25 4.04 -1.18
CA GLU A 24 1.55 3.44 0.13
C GLU A 24 0.72 2.18 0.37
N LYS A 25 -0.57 2.15 -0.04
CA LYS A 25 -1.42 0.96 0.01
C LYS A 25 -0.93 -0.15 -0.91
N GLU A 26 -0.56 0.18 -2.17
CA GLU A 26 -0.02 -0.81 -3.10
C GLU A 26 1.31 -1.38 -2.59
N PHE A 27 2.14 -0.58 -1.94
CA PHE A 27 3.36 -1.05 -1.30
C PHE A 27 3.13 -2.00 -0.13
N LEU A 28 1.97 -1.92 0.57
CA LEU A 28 1.59 -2.93 1.56
C LEU A 28 1.29 -4.30 0.91
N ASN A 29 0.83 -4.30 -0.34
CA ASN A 29 0.57 -5.51 -1.10
C ASN A 29 1.88 -6.15 -1.61
N ILE A 30 2.93 -5.35 -1.84
CA ILE A 30 4.28 -5.83 -2.20
C ILE A 30 4.98 -6.34 -0.94
N ARG A 31 4.81 -7.64 -0.66
CA ARG A 31 5.30 -8.28 0.56
C ARG A 31 6.74 -8.74 0.38
N ALA A 32 7.66 -8.20 1.18
CA ALA A 32 9.08 -8.52 1.16
C ALA A 32 9.45 -9.82 1.93
N GLY A 33 8.53 -10.80 2.02
CA GLY A 33 8.77 -12.07 2.71
C GLY A 33 8.80 -11.97 4.24
N LYS A 34 8.37 -10.83 4.82
CA LYS A 34 8.20 -10.71 6.25
C LYS A 34 6.84 -11.24 6.71
N ALA A 35 6.85 -11.98 7.81
CA ALA A 35 5.65 -12.43 8.48
C ALA A 35 4.81 -11.22 8.93
N SER A 36 3.55 -11.17 8.51
CA SER A 36 2.59 -10.16 8.94
C SER A 36 1.24 -10.81 9.14
N PRO A 37 0.51 -10.49 10.22
CA PRO A 37 -0.86 -10.97 10.44
C PRO A 37 -1.80 -10.69 9.27
N GLN A 38 -1.56 -9.62 8.54
CA GLN A 38 -2.33 -9.23 7.34
C GLN A 38 -2.23 -10.23 6.19
N MET A 39 -1.21 -11.12 6.19
CA MET A 39 -1.10 -12.19 5.18
C MET A 39 -2.26 -13.18 5.25
N LEU A 40 -2.89 -13.31 6.39
CA LEU A 40 -4.03 -14.17 6.64
C LEU A 40 -5.36 -13.40 6.65
N GLY A 41 -5.36 -12.11 6.33
CA GLY A 41 -6.56 -11.25 6.37
C GLY A 41 -7.67 -11.64 5.38
N GLY A 42 -7.33 -12.39 4.33
CA GLY A 42 -8.29 -12.94 3.36
C GLY A 42 -8.74 -14.38 3.64
N VAL A 43 -8.32 -14.96 4.76
CA VAL A 43 -8.70 -16.34 5.14
C VAL A 43 -9.99 -16.32 5.94
N PHE A 44 -10.97 -17.08 5.46
CA PHE A 44 -12.24 -17.31 6.15
C PHE A 44 -12.32 -18.76 6.62
N VAL A 45 -12.84 -18.94 7.80
CA VAL A 45 -13.00 -20.25 8.46
C VAL A 45 -14.47 -20.51 8.71
N ASP A 46 -14.90 -21.76 8.54
CA ASP A 46 -16.25 -22.16 8.96
C ASP A 46 -16.28 -22.22 10.50
N TYR A 47 -16.99 -21.27 11.08
CA TYR A 47 -17.25 -21.20 12.51
C TYR A 47 -18.72 -21.46 12.77
N TYR A 48 -19.06 -22.69 13.20
CA TYR A 48 -20.45 -23.17 13.46
C TYR A 48 -21.41 -22.92 12.29
N GLY A 49 -20.95 -23.17 11.05
CA GLY A 49 -21.75 -23.00 9.84
C GLY A 49 -21.77 -21.58 9.25
N SER A 50 -20.96 -20.65 9.81
CA SER A 50 -20.81 -19.29 9.31
C SER A 50 -19.38 -19.02 8.86
N GLN A 51 -19.22 -18.43 7.68
CA GLN A 51 -17.89 -18.01 7.17
C GLN A 51 -17.42 -16.77 7.95
N THR A 52 -16.45 -16.96 8.84
CA THR A 52 -15.93 -15.94 9.74
C THR A 52 -14.47 -15.65 9.42
N ALA A 53 -14.08 -14.39 9.43
CA ALA A 53 -12.68 -14.01 9.20
C ALA A 53 -11.77 -14.63 10.28
N LEU A 54 -10.60 -15.13 9.87
CA LEU A 54 -9.65 -15.79 10.77
C LEU A 54 -9.27 -14.93 11.98
N SER A 55 -9.15 -13.61 11.80
CA SER A 55 -8.86 -12.65 12.87
C SER A 55 -9.94 -12.53 13.95
N GLN A 56 -11.15 -13.05 13.68
CA GLN A 56 -12.27 -13.05 14.63
C GLN A 56 -12.39 -14.36 15.44
N VAL A 57 -11.63 -15.39 15.08
CA VAL A 57 -11.67 -16.71 15.75
C VAL A 57 -10.30 -17.12 16.33
N ALA A 58 -9.25 -16.37 15.99
CA ALA A 58 -7.89 -16.63 16.44
C ALA A 58 -7.07 -15.35 16.60
N ASN A 59 -6.10 -15.42 17.49
CA ASN A 59 -5.07 -14.37 17.61
C ASN A 59 -3.92 -14.71 16.65
N ILE A 60 -3.55 -13.74 15.80
CA ILE A 60 -2.49 -13.91 14.80
C ILE A 60 -1.32 -13.01 15.20
N ASN A 61 -0.18 -13.62 15.52
CA ASN A 61 1.04 -12.95 15.91
C ASN A 61 2.20 -13.29 14.96
N ALA A 62 3.15 -12.37 14.83
CA ALA A 62 4.43 -12.60 14.17
C ALA A 62 5.55 -12.49 15.19
N PRO A 63 5.95 -13.59 15.87
CA PRO A 63 6.99 -13.55 16.88
C PRO A 63 8.36 -13.20 16.30
N ASP A 64 8.58 -13.53 15.04
CA ASP A 64 9.79 -13.16 14.27
C ASP A 64 9.46 -12.82 12.82
N ALA A 65 10.46 -12.40 12.06
CA ALA A 65 10.30 -11.93 10.69
C ALA A 65 9.84 -13.02 9.69
N ARG A 66 9.87 -14.29 10.05
CA ARG A 66 9.57 -15.42 9.17
C ARG A 66 8.54 -16.40 9.71
N THR A 67 8.02 -16.14 10.91
CA THR A 67 7.08 -17.04 11.56
C THR A 67 5.80 -16.31 11.89
N LEU A 68 4.67 -16.89 11.47
CA LEU A 68 3.35 -16.51 11.94
C LEU A 68 2.85 -17.58 12.91
N THR A 69 2.27 -17.15 14.00
CA THR A 69 1.62 -18.03 14.97
C THR A 69 0.14 -17.66 15.04
N VAL A 70 -0.71 -18.64 14.78
CA VAL A 70 -2.16 -18.52 14.88
C VAL A 70 -2.61 -19.31 16.10
N THR A 71 -3.09 -18.61 17.12
CA THR A 71 -3.60 -19.21 18.36
C THR A 71 -5.11 -19.07 18.36
N PRO A 72 -5.87 -20.14 18.12
CA PRO A 72 -7.33 -20.11 18.15
C PRO A 72 -7.83 -19.87 19.57
N TRP A 73 -8.98 -19.23 19.70
CA TRP A 73 -9.63 -19.09 21.01
C TRP A 73 -10.21 -20.39 21.54
N GLU A 74 -10.59 -21.28 20.61
CA GLU A 74 -11.08 -22.62 20.92
C GLU A 74 -10.19 -23.68 20.25
N LYS A 75 -9.73 -24.67 21.02
CA LYS A 75 -8.82 -25.73 20.54
C LYS A 75 -9.43 -26.61 19.42
N ASN A 76 -10.74 -26.74 19.39
CA ASN A 76 -11.46 -27.46 18.34
C ASN A 76 -11.37 -26.79 16.96
N MET A 77 -11.02 -25.50 16.91
CA MET A 77 -10.84 -24.73 15.68
C MET A 77 -9.48 -24.93 15.01
N LEU A 78 -8.52 -25.61 15.63
CA LEU A 78 -7.18 -25.85 15.05
C LEU A 78 -7.25 -26.49 13.66
N HIS A 79 -7.96 -27.61 13.52
CA HIS A 79 -8.12 -28.30 12.23
C HIS A 79 -8.90 -27.48 11.17
N PRO A 80 -10.05 -26.87 11.50
CA PRO A 80 -10.74 -25.98 10.55
C PRO A 80 -9.86 -24.82 10.06
N ILE A 81 -9.08 -24.19 10.94
CA ILE A 81 -8.18 -23.08 10.59
C ILE A 81 -7.04 -23.57 9.70
N GLU A 82 -6.37 -24.68 10.06
CA GLU A 82 -5.31 -25.29 9.26
C GLU A 82 -5.80 -25.58 7.83
N LYS A 83 -6.95 -26.21 7.70
CA LYS A 83 -7.59 -26.52 6.42
C LYS A 83 -7.94 -25.25 5.63
N ALA A 84 -8.47 -24.23 6.28
CA ALA A 84 -8.82 -22.97 5.63
C ALA A 84 -7.57 -22.25 5.08
N ILE A 85 -6.46 -22.25 5.81
CA ILE A 85 -5.17 -21.68 5.36
C ILE A 85 -4.63 -22.46 4.14
N MET A 86 -4.73 -23.80 4.13
CA MET A 86 -4.33 -24.61 2.97
C MET A 86 -5.20 -24.33 1.74
N ILE A 87 -6.53 -24.24 1.92
CA ILE A 87 -7.49 -23.98 0.84
C ILE A 87 -7.27 -22.57 0.24
N ALA A 88 -6.90 -21.59 1.05
CA ALA A 88 -6.61 -20.23 0.59
C ALA A 88 -5.41 -20.15 -0.37
N ASN A 89 -4.64 -21.23 -0.52
CA ASN A 89 -3.52 -21.38 -1.47
C ASN A 89 -2.54 -20.19 -1.45
N LEU A 90 -2.22 -19.71 -0.27
CA LEU A 90 -1.31 -18.58 -0.06
C LEU A 90 0.18 -18.97 -0.21
N GLY A 91 0.47 -20.22 -0.59
CA GLY A 91 1.84 -20.75 -0.63
C GLY A 91 2.46 -20.93 0.77
N LEU A 92 1.61 -21.01 1.81
CA LEU A 92 2.01 -21.14 3.19
C LEU A 92 1.75 -22.58 3.65
N ASN A 93 2.69 -23.14 4.42
CA ASN A 93 2.54 -24.47 5.01
C ASN A 93 2.27 -24.33 6.51
N PRO A 94 1.00 -24.45 6.94
CA PRO A 94 0.65 -24.44 8.36
C PRO A 94 1.11 -25.73 9.04
N MET A 95 1.69 -25.61 10.22
CA MET A 95 2.08 -26.73 11.08
C MET A 95 1.33 -26.63 12.39
N ASN A 96 0.49 -27.63 12.69
CA ASN A 96 -0.27 -27.70 13.93
C ASN A 96 0.56 -28.41 15.02
N ASN A 97 0.79 -27.75 16.15
CA ASN A 97 1.49 -28.32 17.30
C ASN A 97 0.56 -28.73 18.46
N GLY A 98 -0.76 -28.69 18.26
CA GLY A 98 -1.75 -29.06 19.26
C GLY A 98 -2.30 -27.90 20.11
N ASP A 99 -1.59 -26.77 20.17
CA ASP A 99 -2.02 -25.54 20.84
C ASP A 99 -2.14 -24.35 19.89
N ASN A 100 -1.26 -24.30 18.89
CA ASN A 100 -1.20 -23.22 17.91
C ASN A 100 -0.88 -23.78 16.53
N ILE A 101 -1.11 -22.98 15.51
CA ILE A 101 -0.67 -23.26 14.15
C ILE A 101 0.52 -22.35 13.87
N ILE A 102 1.66 -22.95 13.53
CA ILE A 102 2.89 -22.25 13.19
C ILE A 102 3.01 -22.27 11.67
N ILE A 103 3.25 -21.10 11.08
CA ILE A 103 3.42 -20.94 9.65
C ILE A 103 4.78 -20.34 9.39
N ASN A 104 5.67 -21.11 8.77
CA ASN A 104 6.98 -20.65 8.35
C ASN A 104 6.89 -20.02 6.97
N ILE A 105 7.34 -18.78 6.83
CA ILE A 105 7.41 -18.07 5.56
C ILE A 105 8.78 -18.36 4.96
N PRO A 106 8.84 -19.01 3.78
CA PRO A 106 10.11 -19.29 3.12
C PRO A 106 10.84 -17.99 2.78
N ALA A 107 12.16 -17.98 2.89
CA ALA A 107 12.96 -16.85 2.46
C ALA A 107 12.74 -16.59 0.97
N LEU A 108 12.55 -15.33 0.60
CA LEU A 108 12.50 -14.97 -0.82
C LEU A 108 13.83 -15.28 -1.50
N THR A 109 13.75 -15.88 -2.67
CA THR A 109 14.92 -16.03 -3.55
C THR A 109 15.38 -14.64 -4.02
N GLU A 110 16.64 -14.50 -4.38
CA GLU A 110 17.20 -13.25 -4.90
C GLU A 110 16.46 -12.81 -6.18
N GLU A 111 16.11 -13.75 -7.04
CA GLU A 111 15.31 -13.51 -8.24
C GLU A 111 13.95 -12.90 -7.89
N ARG A 112 13.24 -13.50 -6.93
CA ARG A 112 11.93 -13.00 -6.49
C ARG A 112 12.01 -11.61 -5.88
N ARG A 113 13.08 -11.31 -5.13
CA ARG A 113 13.31 -9.94 -4.60
C ARG A 113 13.48 -8.93 -5.73
N ARG A 114 14.25 -9.28 -6.77
CA ARG A 114 14.43 -8.41 -7.94
C ARG A 114 13.11 -8.15 -8.67
N ASP A 115 12.25 -9.16 -8.77
CA ASP A 115 10.93 -8.99 -9.39
C ASP A 115 10.02 -8.07 -8.55
N LEU A 116 10.03 -8.20 -7.23
CA LEU A 116 9.30 -7.31 -6.32
C LEU A 116 9.82 -5.86 -6.40
N VAL A 117 11.12 -5.66 -6.55
CA VAL A 117 11.71 -4.32 -6.76
C VAL A 117 11.24 -3.73 -8.09
N LYS A 118 11.19 -4.53 -9.17
CA LYS A 118 10.64 -4.07 -10.47
C LYS A 118 9.17 -3.68 -10.35
N GLN A 119 8.38 -4.47 -9.64
CA GLN A 119 6.97 -4.15 -9.39
C GLN A 119 6.84 -2.85 -8.58
N ALA A 120 7.62 -2.66 -7.51
CA ALA A 120 7.60 -1.43 -6.73
C ALA A 120 7.98 -0.20 -7.57
N LYS A 121 8.95 -0.33 -8.47
CA LYS A 121 9.31 0.74 -9.41
C LYS A 121 8.19 1.08 -10.38
N SER A 122 7.49 0.08 -10.90
CA SER A 122 6.34 0.30 -11.78
C SER A 122 5.24 1.07 -11.07
N GLU A 123 4.85 0.67 -9.87
CA GLU A 123 3.83 1.36 -9.05
C GLU A 123 4.24 2.80 -8.72
N ALA A 124 5.53 3.02 -8.42
CA ALA A 124 6.04 4.37 -8.16
C ALA A 124 6.00 5.26 -9.42
N GLU A 125 6.31 4.72 -10.61
CA GLU A 125 6.19 5.47 -11.86
C GLU A 125 4.72 5.78 -12.19
N ASP A 126 3.81 4.86 -11.98
CA ASP A 126 2.37 5.09 -12.17
C ASP A 126 1.87 6.21 -11.22
N ALA A 127 2.31 6.22 -9.97
CA ALA A 127 2.03 7.31 -9.04
C ALA A 127 2.59 8.66 -9.53
N LYS A 128 3.83 8.71 -10.05
CA LYS A 128 4.42 9.93 -10.63
C LYS A 128 3.66 10.42 -11.87
N ILE A 129 3.16 9.49 -12.70
CA ILE A 129 2.29 9.84 -13.83
C ILE A 129 1.01 10.49 -13.32
N GLY A 130 0.39 9.94 -12.27
CA GLY A 130 -0.76 10.56 -11.59
C GLY A 130 -0.47 11.98 -11.12
N ILE A 131 0.66 12.20 -10.43
CA ILE A 131 1.09 13.54 -9.99
C ILE A 131 1.25 14.51 -11.17
N ARG A 132 1.86 14.06 -12.28
CA ARG A 132 2.01 14.90 -13.49
C ARG A 132 0.66 15.22 -14.14
N ASN A 133 -0.30 14.31 -14.10
CA ASN A 133 -1.66 14.55 -14.60
C ASN A 133 -2.37 15.59 -13.72
N HIS A 134 -2.33 15.48 -12.40
CA HIS A 134 -2.91 16.48 -11.50
C HIS A 134 -2.30 17.87 -11.69
N ARG A 135 -0.98 17.96 -11.93
CA ARG A 135 -0.36 19.21 -12.32
C ARG A 135 -0.93 19.79 -13.62
N LYS A 136 -1.10 18.92 -14.65
CA LYS A 136 -1.64 19.34 -15.94
C LYS A 136 -3.07 19.86 -15.81
N ASP A 137 -3.89 19.19 -15.01
CA ASP A 137 -5.28 19.58 -14.76
C ASP A 137 -5.33 20.92 -14.03
N ALA A 138 -4.56 21.10 -12.95
CA ALA A 138 -4.46 22.35 -12.21
C ALA A 138 -4.00 23.52 -13.11
N ASN A 139 -2.98 23.31 -13.95
CA ASN A 139 -2.51 24.34 -14.88
C ASN A 139 -3.58 24.67 -15.96
N SER A 140 -4.39 23.67 -16.37
CA SER A 140 -5.51 23.92 -17.27
C SER A 140 -6.59 24.78 -16.63
N ASP A 141 -6.88 24.55 -15.35
CA ASP A 141 -7.87 25.33 -14.61
C ASP A 141 -7.36 26.75 -14.31
N ILE A 142 -6.09 26.93 -13.95
CA ILE A 142 -5.46 28.26 -13.81
C ILE A 142 -5.58 29.06 -15.11
N LYS A 143 -5.35 28.44 -16.27
CA LYS A 143 -5.50 29.10 -17.58
C LYS A 143 -6.93 29.47 -17.93
N LYS A 144 -7.93 28.77 -17.39
CA LYS A 144 -9.33 29.18 -17.50
C LYS A 144 -9.60 30.44 -16.69
N GLU A 145 -9.12 30.46 -15.44
CA GLU A 145 -9.24 31.63 -14.56
C GLU A 145 -8.56 32.88 -15.14
N GLU A 146 -7.42 32.71 -15.83
CA GLU A 146 -6.75 33.80 -16.54
C GLU A 146 -7.65 34.38 -17.64
N LYS A 147 -8.35 33.53 -18.41
CA LYS A 147 -9.30 33.96 -19.44
C LYS A 147 -10.54 34.63 -18.87
N ASP A 148 -10.95 34.24 -17.67
CA ASP A 148 -12.11 34.76 -16.96
C ASP A 148 -11.81 36.08 -16.23
N GLY A 149 -10.54 36.58 -16.33
CA GLY A 149 -10.14 37.92 -15.91
C GLY A 149 -9.23 37.99 -14.69
N THR A 150 -8.73 36.85 -14.21
CA THR A 150 -7.70 36.84 -13.16
C THR A 150 -6.38 37.41 -13.70
N ALA A 151 -5.70 38.21 -12.92
CA ALA A 151 -4.45 38.86 -13.33
C ALA A 151 -3.34 37.85 -13.67
N GLU A 152 -2.61 38.09 -14.77
CA GLU A 152 -1.60 37.17 -15.31
C GLU A 152 -0.47 36.86 -14.31
N ASP A 153 -0.07 37.84 -13.48
CA ASP A 153 0.95 37.66 -12.44
C ASP A 153 0.52 36.69 -11.33
N ILE A 154 -0.76 36.72 -10.98
CA ILE A 154 -1.35 35.79 -10.03
C ILE A 154 -1.35 34.37 -10.60
N CYS A 155 -1.76 34.22 -11.86
CA CYS A 155 -1.79 32.92 -12.55
C CYS A 155 -0.37 32.32 -12.70
N LYS A 156 0.61 33.12 -13.10
CA LYS A 156 2.02 32.67 -13.17
C LYS A 156 2.54 32.18 -11.82
N LYS A 157 2.26 32.94 -10.76
CA LYS A 157 2.65 32.52 -9.41
C LYS A 157 1.96 31.21 -8.99
N ALA A 158 0.70 31.02 -9.34
CA ALA A 158 -0.03 29.80 -9.08
C ALA A 158 0.59 28.60 -9.85
N GLU A 159 0.95 28.76 -11.12
CA GLU A 159 1.65 27.74 -11.91
C GLU A 159 3.00 27.35 -11.29
N GLU A 160 3.77 28.34 -10.79
CA GLU A 160 5.01 28.07 -10.03
C GLU A 160 4.76 27.27 -8.75
N ASP A 161 3.71 27.60 -8.01
CA ASP A 161 3.37 26.91 -6.76
C ASP A 161 2.88 25.47 -7.04
N VAL A 162 2.10 25.23 -8.12
CA VAL A 162 1.76 23.89 -8.60
C VAL A 162 3.01 23.10 -8.99
N GLN A 163 3.99 23.75 -9.63
CA GLN A 163 5.25 23.09 -9.99
C GLN A 163 6.04 22.70 -8.74
N LYS A 164 6.17 23.58 -7.74
CA LYS A 164 6.82 23.27 -6.45
C LYS A 164 6.12 22.10 -5.72
N LEU A 165 4.78 22.10 -5.71
CA LEU A 165 4.01 20.97 -5.16
C LEU A 165 4.35 19.67 -5.88
N THR A 166 4.33 19.68 -7.21
CA THR A 166 4.68 18.53 -8.04
C THR A 166 6.07 17.97 -7.71
N ASP A 167 7.07 18.84 -7.65
CA ASP A 167 8.46 18.44 -7.37
C ASP A 167 8.58 17.83 -5.95
N ASN A 168 7.91 18.42 -4.97
CA ASN A 168 7.88 17.90 -3.59
C ASN A 168 7.23 16.51 -3.52
N PHE A 169 6.11 16.29 -4.21
CA PHE A 169 5.43 15.00 -4.21
C PHE A 169 6.21 13.93 -4.98
N ILE A 170 6.85 14.26 -6.11
CA ILE A 170 7.75 13.36 -6.84
C ILE A 170 8.91 12.93 -5.92
N LYS A 171 9.55 13.88 -5.23
CA LYS A 171 10.62 13.58 -4.28
C LYS A 171 10.13 12.67 -3.15
N LYS A 172 8.95 12.92 -2.61
CA LYS A 172 8.34 12.05 -1.59
C LYS A 172 8.11 10.63 -2.10
N ILE A 173 7.64 10.46 -3.34
CA ILE A 173 7.49 9.14 -3.97
C ILE A 173 8.85 8.44 -4.08
N ASP A 174 9.90 9.15 -4.52
CA ASP A 174 11.25 8.57 -4.60
C ASP A 174 11.79 8.14 -3.24
N GLU A 175 11.55 8.91 -2.19
CA GLU A 175 11.93 8.56 -0.82
C GLU A 175 11.19 7.30 -0.33
N ILE A 176 9.88 7.21 -0.56
CA ILE A 176 9.06 6.04 -0.21
C ILE A 176 9.54 4.80 -1.00
N LEU A 177 9.83 4.95 -2.29
CA LEU A 177 10.36 3.87 -3.12
C LEU A 177 11.72 3.39 -2.61
N ALA A 178 12.65 4.30 -2.30
CA ALA A 178 13.98 3.93 -1.80
C ALA A 178 13.90 3.14 -0.49
N VAL A 179 13.02 3.54 0.43
CA VAL A 179 12.76 2.80 1.68
C VAL A 179 12.21 1.40 1.36
N LYS A 180 11.28 1.30 0.42
CA LYS A 180 10.67 0.01 0.04
C LYS A 180 11.68 -0.91 -0.65
N GLU A 181 12.53 -0.40 -1.52
CA GLU A 181 13.60 -1.17 -2.15
C GLU A 181 14.59 -1.72 -1.11
N ALA A 182 15.02 -0.87 -0.16
CA ALA A 182 15.89 -1.30 0.93
C ALA A 182 15.22 -2.38 1.80
N GLU A 183 13.91 -2.27 2.05
CA GLU A 183 13.14 -3.28 2.79
C GLU A 183 13.10 -4.63 2.06
N ILE A 184 12.85 -4.63 0.73
CA ILE A 184 12.78 -5.84 -0.09
C ILE A 184 14.15 -6.53 -0.17
N MET A 185 15.23 -5.74 -0.29
CA MET A 185 16.58 -6.27 -0.44
C MET A 185 17.25 -6.66 0.89
N LYS A 186 16.70 -6.23 2.03
CA LYS A 186 17.24 -6.59 3.35
C LYS A 186 17.03 -8.09 3.61
N VAL A 187 18.12 -8.76 3.97
CA VAL A 187 18.15 -10.21 4.29
C VAL A 187 17.66 -10.45 5.69
#